data_b0fb11019f6627552b6738958274df50
#
_entry.id   b0fb11019f6627552b6738958274df50
#
_cell.length_a   1.000
_cell.length_b   1.000
_cell.length_c   1.000
_cell.angle_alpha   90.00
_cell.angle_beta   90.00
_cell.angle_gamma   90.00
#
_symmetry.space_group_name_H-M   'P 1'
#
loop_
_entity.id
_entity.type
_entity.pdbx_description
1 polymer ?
#
loop_
_entity_poly.entity_id
_entity_poly.type
_entity_poly.pdbx_seq_one_letter_code
_entity_poly.pdbx_strand_id
1 'polypeptide(L)'
;MLIWFLPLFLLFLMIGLPVFFVLLAFFGILLWLNDQGRDGAMLYRNIYNGIDSFPLMAIPFFMLAGELMNRGGITLRLVEFSQAMMGHLKGGLAHVNVLTSMLFAGLSGSAVADTSAIGSMLIPAMEKQGYTKKFAAAITAASSVIGPIIPPSGIMIIYAYVMGESVAALFLAGIVPGILVGVSLMVTIKFMAKRYNFPAVTKKTTWSQRGKASLKAFFPLMTPVIILGGILGGIFTPTEASAVAAAYAMFIGLFVLKSLEWKEIPKVMTKAAMVSSVVLLLVGAAMAFKTVVSLSHAPEYLAQFVLGLSDNPYILLFLINILLFIVGMFLDAGPAIIILGPILGPIFVELGVHPVHFAIIMSVNLTVGLATPPMGLVLFVASSVSGERVETIAKAILPFLAVEAIVIFLITYFPAISMTIPLLTGFAK
;
A
#
# COMPACT_ATOMS: atom_id res chain seq x y z
N MET A 1 -33.28 -3.83 -1.31
CA MET A 1 -32.45 -2.97 -0.44
C MET A 1 -31.07 -2.71 -1.03
N LEU A 2 -30.37 -3.73 -1.50
CA LEU A 2 -29.01 -3.58 -2.03
C LEU A 2 -28.91 -2.68 -3.27
N ILE A 3 -29.95 -2.61 -4.10
CA ILE A 3 -30.00 -1.79 -5.31
C ILE A 3 -29.73 -0.30 -5.00
N TRP A 4 -30.14 0.16 -3.82
CA TRP A 4 -29.92 1.55 -3.40
C TRP A 4 -28.60 1.79 -2.67
N PHE A 5 -27.91 0.71 -2.25
CA PHE A 5 -26.64 0.82 -1.54
C PHE A 5 -25.58 1.54 -2.36
N LEU A 6 -25.22 0.99 -3.50
CA LEU A 6 -24.13 1.51 -4.33
C LEU A 6 -24.43 2.95 -4.83
N PRO A 7 -25.65 3.25 -5.36
CA PRO A 7 -25.96 4.63 -5.77
C PRO A 7 -25.92 5.64 -4.62
N LEU A 8 -26.45 5.31 -3.44
CA LEU A 8 -26.40 6.21 -2.27
C LEU A 8 -24.98 6.37 -1.75
N PHE A 9 -24.20 5.29 -1.67
CA PHE A 9 -22.80 5.32 -1.29
C PHE A 9 -21.99 6.25 -2.20
N LEU A 10 -22.13 6.09 -3.50
CA LEU A 10 -21.48 6.95 -4.49
C LEU A 10 -21.99 8.39 -4.40
N LEU A 11 -23.29 8.61 -4.19
CA LEU A 11 -23.86 9.94 -4.00
C LEU A 11 -23.23 10.65 -2.80
N PHE A 12 -23.11 9.98 -1.65
CA PHE A 12 -22.50 10.57 -0.45
C PHE A 12 -21.02 10.88 -0.65
N LEU A 13 -20.29 10.01 -1.36
CA LEU A 13 -18.91 10.30 -1.74
C LEU A 13 -18.81 11.48 -2.70
N MET A 14 -19.72 11.59 -3.66
CA MET A 14 -19.73 12.72 -4.61
C MET A 14 -20.08 14.07 -3.94
N ILE A 15 -20.87 14.06 -2.88
CA ILE A 15 -21.15 15.23 -2.05
C ILE A 15 -19.94 15.61 -1.19
N GLY A 16 -18.88 14.75 -1.14
CA GLY A 16 -17.66 15.02 -0.39
C GLY A 16 -17.71 14.59 1.08
N LEU A 17 -18.65 13.73 1.47
CA LEU A 17 -18.68 13.18 2.82
C LEU A 17 -17.47 12.27 3.04
N PRO A 18 -16.72 12.42 4.16
CA PRO A 18 -15.65 11.49 4.51
C PRO A 18 -16.18 10.06 4.62
N VAL A 19 -15.41 9.09 4.13
CA VAL A 19 -15.78 7.66 4.05
C VAL A 19 -16.27 7.12 5.40
N PHE A 20 -15.68 7.55 6.51
CA PHE A 20 -16.12 7.20 7.85
C PHE A 20 -17.61 7.51 8.09
N PHE A 21 -18.03 8.73 7.78
CA PHE A 21 -19.44 9.13 7.95
C PHE A 21 -20.36 8.41 6.97
N VAL A 22 -19.89 8.14 5.76
CA VAL A 22 -20.65 7.36 4.78
C VAL A 22 -20.94 5.97 5.33
N LEU A 23 -19.94 5.27 5.86
CA LEU A 23 -20.11 3.94 6.47
C LEU A 23 -21.08 3.95 7.65
N LEU A 24 -21.01 4.96 8.52
CA LEU A 24 -21.92 5.10 9.65
C LEU A 24 -23.35 5.45 9.23
N ALA A 25 -23.51 6.35 8.27
CA ALA A 25 -24.83 6.72 7.75
C ALA A 25 -25.53 5.51 7.14
N PHE A 26 -24.79 4.68 6.39
CA PHE A 26 -25.31 3.43 5.85
C PHE A 26 -25.76 2.47 6.93
N PHE A 27 -24.94 2.30 7.96
CA PHE A 27 -25.31 1.46 9.08
C PHE A 27 -26.64 1.95 9.71
N GLY A 28 -26.77 3.24 9.98
CA GLY A 28 -27.98 3.84 10.54
C GLY A 28 -29.21 3.68 9.64
N ILE A 29 -29.05 3.96 8.34
CA ILE A 29 -30.14 3.85 7.37
C ILE A 29 -30.59 2.39 7.22
N LEU A 30 -29.69 1.42 7.16
CA LEU A 30 -30.05 0.01 7.03
C LEU A 30 -30.70 -0.55 8.28
N LEU A 31 -30.26 -0.15 9.49
CA LEU A 31 -30.95 -0.51 10.73
C LEU A 31 -32.37 0.05 10.76
N TRP A 32 -32.56 1.30 10.34
CA TRP A 32 -33.87 1.93 10.30
C TRP A 32 -34.81 1.26 9.30
N LEU A 33 -34.33 0.92 8.12
CA LEU A 33 -35.12 0.22 7.09
C LEU A 33 -35.48 -1.23 7.45
N ASN A 34 -34.71 -1.87 8.34
CA ASN A 34 -34.99 -3.25 8.80
C ASN A 34 -35.79 -3.30 10.09
N ASP A 35 -36.40 -2.21 10.53
CA ASP A 35 -37.15 -2.09 11.79
C ASP A 35 -36.31 -2.42 13.05
N GLN A 36 -35.00 -2.50 12.92
CA GLN A 36 -34.03 -2.73 14.00
C GLN A 36 -33.50 -1.41 14.59
N GLY A 37 -34.18 -0.30 14.36
CA GLY A 37 -33.81 1.03 14.83
C GLY A 37 -33.73 1.19 16.36
N ARG A 38 -34.13 0.16 17.11
CA ARG A 38 -34.03 0.13 18.60
C ARG A 38 -32.61 -0.21 19.09
N ASP A 39 -31.71 -0.67 18.22
CA ASP A 39 -30.36 -1.13 18.60
C ASP A 39 -29.25 -0.14 18.23
N GLY A 40 -29.41 1.15 18.56
CA GLY A 40 -28.29 2.11 18.49
C GLY A 40 -27.07 1.66 19.31
N ALA A 41 -27.28 0.86 20.37
CA ALA A 41 -26.24 0.20 21.13
C ALA A 41 -25.39 -0.77 20.27
N MET A 42 -25.98 -1.41 19.26
CA MET A 42 -25.28 -2.31 18.34
C MET A 42 -24.22 -1.58 17.51
N LEU A 43 -24.52 -0.35 17.05
CA LEU A 43 -23.57 0.50 16.35
C LEU A 43 -22.34 0.77 17.21
N TYR A 44 -22.56 1.25 18.43
CA TYR A 44 -21.49 1.55 19.36
C TYR A 44 -20.64 0.32 19.70
N ARG A 45 -21.28 -0.82 20.00
CA ARG A 45 -20.60 -2.09 20.27
C ARG A 45 -19.74 -2.53 19.10
N ASN A 46 -20.25 -2.46 17.87
CA ASN A 46 -19.51 -2.91 16.68
C ASN A 46 -18.32 -1.98 16.38
N ILE A 47 -18.46 -0.67 16.57
CA ILE A 47 -17.34 0.27 16.40
C ILE A 47 -16.28 0.01 17.48
N TYR A 48 -16.70 -0.08 18.75
CA TYR A 48 -15.79 -0.28 19.86
C TYR A 48 -15.05 -1.62 19.76
N ASN A 49 -15.78 -2.73 19.62
CA ASN A 49 -15.19 -4.06 19.46
C ASN A 49 -14.37 -4.17 18.17
N GLY A 50 -14.72 -3.41 17.14
CA GLY A 50 -13.99 -3.34 15.89
C GLY A 50 -12.60 -2.71 16.01
N ILE A 51 -12.41 -1.82 16.98
CA ILE A 51 -11.12 -1.17 17.26
C ILE A 51 -10.34 -1.93 18.34
N ASP A 52 -11.03 -2.56 19.28
CA ASP A 52 -10.43 -3.30 20.39
C ASP A 52 -9.91 -4.66 19.93
N SER A 53 -8.79 -4.65 19.23
CA SER A 53 -8.15 -5.85 18.69
C SER A 53 -6.64 -5.76 18.73
N PHE A 54 -6.01 -6.80 19.29
CA PHE A 54 -4.56 -6.88 19.40
C PHE A 54 -3.82 -6.76 18.06
N PRO A 55 -4.23 -7.42 16.96
CA PRO A 55 -3.59 -7.24 15.65
C PRO A 55 -3.61 -5.81 15.12
N LEU A 56 -4.65 -5.02 15.43
CA LEU A 56 -4.76 -3.63 14.98
C LEU A 56 -3.74 -2.71 15.65
N MET A 57 -3.23 -3.07 16.83
CA MET A 57 -2.15 -2.32 17.49
C MET A 57 -0.86 -2.28 16.65
N ALA A 58 -0.69 -3.19 15.70
CA ALA A 58 0.42 -3.14 14.76
C ALA A 58 0.41 -1.87 13.89
N ILE A 59 -0.77 -1.33 13.55
CA ILE A 59 -0.91 -0.14 12.70
C ILE A 59 -0.24 1.10 13.33
N PRO A 60 -0.59 1.52 14.57
CA PRO A 60 0.07 2.65 15.23
C PRO A 60 1.59 2.49 15.33
N PHE A 61 2.07 1.30 15.67
CA PHE A 61 3.50 1.06 15.82
C PHE A 61 4.24 1.08 14.47
N PHE A 62 3.69 0.49 13.41
CA PHE A 62 4.30 0.60 12.09
C PHE A 62 4.27 2.04 11.56
N MET A 63 3.18 2.79 11.78
CA MET A 63 3.11 4.21 11.43
C MET A 63 4.15 5.04 12.19
N LEU A 64 4.34 4.74 13.49
CA LEU A 64 5.37 5.37 14.30
C LEU A 64 6.78 5.00 13.80
N ALA A 65 7.04 3.73 13.51
CA ALA A 65 8.30 3.26 12.96
C ALA A 65 8.63 3.99 11.64
N GLY A 66 7.67 4.06 10.71
CA GLY A 66 7.84 4.75 9.43
C GLY A 66 8.14 6.24 9.60
N GLU A 67 7.44 6.95 10.49
CA GLU A 67 7.68 8.37 10.74
C GLU A 67 9.04 8.62 11.43
N LEU A 68 9.42 7.76 12.39
CA LEU A 68 10.74 7.79 13.04
C LEU A 68 11.87 7.57 12.02
N MET A 69 11.70 6.62 11.11
CA MET A 69 12.67 6.32 10.07
C MET A 69 12.82 7.47 9.08
N ASN A 70 11.71 8.07 8.68
CA ASN A 70 11.72 9.21 7.77
C ASN A 70 12.44 10.41 8.39
N ARG A 71 12.09 10.77 9.62
CA ARG A 71 12.77 11.85 10.38
C ARG A 71 14.19 11.50 10.75
N GLY A 72 14.45 10.24 11.07
CA GLY A 72 15.78 9.72 11.43
C GLY A 72 16.78 9.65 10.27
N GLY A 73 16.50 10.25 9.08
CA GLY A 73 17.41 10.33 7.95
C GLY A 73 17.72 8.99 7.28
N ILE A 74 16.90 7.98 7.56
CA ILE A 74 17.03 6.62 6.97
C ILE A 74 16.78 6.68 5.46
N THR A 75 15.78 7.46 5.02
CA THR A 75 15.46 7.65 3.60
C THR A 75 16.66 8.12 2.80
N LEU A 76 17.43 9.09 3.31
CA LEU A 76 18.63 9.59 2.65
C LEU A 76 19.67 8.48 2.46
N ARG A 77 19.86 7.63 3.47
CA ARG A 77 20.81 6.51 3.41
C ARG A 77 20.42 5.45 2.38
N LEU A 78 19.13 5.19 2.24
CA LEU A 78 18.62 4.29 1.21
C LEU A 78 18.79 4.87 -0.21
N VAL A 79 18.60 6.17 -0.38
CA VAL A 79 18.87 6.87 -1.65
C VAL A 79 20.37 6.79 -1.99
N GLU A 80 21.28 7.09 -1.03
CA GLU A 80 22.74 6.98 -1.21
C GLU A 80 23.14 5.56 -1.60
N PHE A 81 22.58 4.56 -0.95
CA PHE A 81 22.81 3.14 -1.25
C PHE A 81 22.31 2.79 -2.66
N SER A 82 21.07 3.13 -2.99
CA SER A 82 20.48 2.88 -4.31
C SER A 82 21.28 3.56 -5.42
N GLN A 83 21.76 4.78 -5.15
CA GLN A 83 22.62 5.51 -6.09
C GLN A 83 23.98 4.84 -6.30
N ALA A 84 24.59 4.30 -5.23
CA ALA A 84 25.84 3.56 -5.34
C ALA A 84 25.66 2.25 -6.15
N MET A 85 24.49 1.60 -6.06
CA MET A 85 24.20 0.36 -6.76
C MET A 85 23.80 0.59 -8.23
N MET A 86 22.89 1.52 -8.52
CA MET A 86 22.26 1.68 -9.83
C MET A 86 22.53 3.01 -10.52
N GLY A 87 23.11 4.00 -9.85
CA GLY A 87 23.31 5.36 -10.39
C GLY A 87 24.17 5.39 -11.67
N HIS A 88 24.99 4.38 -11.91
CA HIS A 88 25.86 4.28 -13.08
C HIS A 88 25.15 3.77 -14.33
N LEU A 89 23.89 3.31 -14.22
CA LEU A 89 23.12 2.82 -15.36
C LEU A 89 22.62 3.98 -16.24
N LYS A 90 22.33 3.71 -17.51
CA LYS A 90 21.64 4.66 -18.39
C LYS A 90 20.22 4.88 -17.84
N GLY A 91 19.86 6.11 -17.53
CA GLY A 91 18.64 6.38 -16.73
C GLY A 91 18.82 6.13 -15.23
N GLY A 92 20.05 6.26 -14.71
CA GLY A 92 20.46 5.82 -13.38
C GLY A 92 19.57 6.34 -12.26
N LEU A 93 19.26 7.66 -12.20
CA LEU A 93 18.39 8.19 -11.15
C LEU A 93 16.94 7.68 -11.21
N ALA A 94 16.43 7.32 -12.37
CA ALA A 94 15.12 6.69 -12.45
C ALA A 94 15.14 5.25 -11.86
N HIS A 95 16.20 4.47 -12.12
CA HIS A 95 16.41 3.18 -11.45
C HIS A 95 16.63 3.32 -9.95
N VAL A 96 17.36 4.35 -9.52
CA VAL A 96 17.57 4.70 -8.10
C VAL A 96 16.23 4.99 -7.43
N ASN A 97 15.33 5.71 -8.09
CA ASN A 97 14.01 6.01 -7.59
C ASN A 97 13.22 4.73 -7.29
N VAL A 98 13.13 3.82 -8.28
CA VAL A 98 12.42 2.55 -8.10
C VAL A 98 13.07 1.68 -7.01
N LEU A 99 14.41 1.53 -7.03
CA LEU A 99 15.09 0.73 -6.01
C LEU A 99 14.90 1.31 -4.60
N THR A 100 14.95 2.64 -4.48
CA THR A 100 14.70 3.30 -3.19
C THR A 100 13.26 3.06 -2.73
N SER A 101 12.27 3.15 -3.63
CA SER A 101 10.87 2.84 -3.30
C SER A 101 10.71 1.39 -2.84
N MET A 102 11.35 0.42 -3.50
CA MET A 102 11.32 -0.98 -3.07
C MET A 102 11.91 -1.20 -1.67
N LEU A 103 13.03 -0.54 -1.36
CA LEU A 103 13.67 -0.65 -0.05
C LEU A 103 12.92 0.14 1.03
N PHE A 104 12.36 1.27 0.68
CA PHE A 104 11.59 2.12 1.58
C PHE A 104 10.19 1.58 1.85
N ALA A 105 9.63 0.80 0.95
CA ALA A 105 8.36 0.10 1.11
C ALA A 105 8.33 -0.73 2.39
N GLY A 106 9.42 -1.48 2.67
CA GLY A 106 9.59 -2.24 3.91
C GLY A 106 9.65 -1.40 5.20
N LEU A 107 9.49 -0.09 5.11
CA LEU A 107 9.57 0.85 6.23
C LEU A 107 8.29 1.67 6.39
N SER A 108 7.70 2.15 5.30
CA SER A 108 6.59 3.11 5.32
C SER A 108 5.21 2.45 5.16
N GLY A 109 5.11 1.45 4.31
CA GLY A 109 3.85 0.77 3.95
C GLY A 109 2.79 1.68 3.32
N SER A 110 3.16 2.88 2.84
CA SER A 110 2.23 3.89 2.31
C SER A 110 2.73 4.56 1.04
N ALA A 111 1.98 4.42 -0.05
CA ALA A 111 2.30 5.04 -1.34
C ALA A 111 2.38 6.58 -1.26
N VAL A 112 1.50 7.21 -0.50
CA VAL A 112 1.48 8.66 -0.28
C VAL A 112 2.72 9.14 0.46
N ALA A 113 3.11 8.43 1.53
CA ALA A 113 4.31 8.75 2.31
C ALA A 113 5.57 8.56 1.46
N ASP A 114 5.66 7.50 0.67
CA ASP A 114 6.77 7.20 -0.23
C ASP A 114 6.93 8.29 -1.30
N THR A 115 5.83 8.67 -1.96
CA THR A 115 5.84 9.74 -2.96
C THR A 115 6.34 11.05 -2.37
N SER A 116 5.91 11.39 -1.16
CA SER A 116 6.32 12.62 -0.49
C SER A 116 7.80 12.57 -0.09
N ALA A 117 8.22 11.51 0.58
CA ALA A 117 9.58 11.38 1.13
C ALA A 117 10.63 11.24 0.02
N ILE A 118 10.44 10.27 -0.87
CA ILE A 118 11.39 10.00 -1.97
C ILE A 118 11.31 11.11 -3.02
N GLY A 119 10.09 11.57 -3.35
CA GLY A 119 9.87 12.62 -4.35
C GLY A 119 10.54 13.94 -3.98
N SER A 120 10.44 14.37 -2.72
CA SER A 120 11.08 15.62 -2.26
C SER A 120 12.61 15.61 -2.44
N MET A 121 13.23 14.44 -2.41
CA MET A 121 14.68 14.28 -2.59
C MET A 121 15.09 14.02 -4.04
N LEU A 122 14.38 13.08 -4.72
CA LEU A 122 14.82 12.60 -6.01
C LEU A 122 14.28 13.44 -7.18
N ILE A 123 13.10 14.04 -7.10
CA ILE A 123 12.56 14.87 -8.19
C ILE A 123 13.51 16.04 -8.50
N PRO A 124 13.95 16.88 -7.50
CA PRO A 124 14.91 17.93 -7.77
C PRO A 124 16.28 17.43 -8.21
N ALA A 125 16.72 16.27 -7.70
CA ALA A 125 17.99 15.66 -8.10
C ALA A 125 17.97 15.17 -9.55
N MET A 126 16.86 14.58 -9.99
CA MET A 126 16.64 14.16 -11.38
C MET A 126 16.58 15.36 -12.32
N GLU A 127 15.86 16.44 -11.95
CA GLU A 127 15.80 17.67 -12.73
C GLU A 127 17.18 18.28 -12.96
N LYS A 128 18.00 18.37 -11.90
CA LYS A 128 19.40 18.84 -12.01
C LYS A 128 20.27 17.98 -12.92
N GLN A 129 19.95 16.71 -13.08
CA GLN A 129 20.65 15.80 -14.01
C GLN A 129 20.09 15.82 -15.42
N GLY A 130 19.08 16.66 -15.74
CA GLY A 130 18.53 16.84 -17.07
C GLY A 130 17.32 15.98 -17.40
N TYR A 131 16.69 15.33 -16.42
CA TYR A 131 15.38 14.72 -16.60
C TYR A 131 14.29 15.80 -16.62
N THR A 132 13.22 15.56 -17.38
CA THR A 132 12.05 16.43 -17.30
C THR A 132 11.36 16.24 -15.96
N LYS A 133 10.90 17.31 -15.36
CA LYS A 133 10.23 17.32 -14.06
C LYS A 133 8.99 16.41 -14.04
N LYS A 134 8.19 16.46 -15.13
CA LYS A 134 7.05 15.57 -15.35
C LYS A 134 7.41 14.09 -15.32
N PHE A 135 8.55 13.69 -15.91
CA PHE A 135 9.01 12.30 -15.89
C PHE A 135 9.46 11.90 -14.49
N ALA A 136 10.22 12.77 -13.80
CA ALA A 136 10.68 12.52 -12.44
C ALA A 136 9.49 12.34 -11.47
N ALA A 137 8.46 13.20 -11.58
CA ALA A 137 7.23 13.07 -10.80
C ALA A 137 6.45 11.79 -11.14
N ALA A 138 6.34 11.46 -12.44
CA ALA A 138 5.62 10.27 -12.89
C ALA A 138 6.26 8.95 -12.42
N ILE A 139 7.60 8.83 -12.52
CA ILE A 139 8.27 7.60 -12.05
C ILE A 139 8.24 7.49 -10.52
N THR A 140 8.33 8.61 -9.81
CA THR A 140 8.18 8.60 -8.34
C THR A 140 6.79 8.15 -7.93
N ALA A 141 5.74 8.65 -8.60
CA ALA A 141 4.37 8.23 -8.35
C ALA A 141 4.16 6.73 -8.65
N ALA A 142 4.63 6.26 -9.81
CA ALA A 142 4.53 4.86 -10.20
C ALA A 142 5.29 3.93 -9.24
N SER A 143 6.54 4.28 -8.86
CA SER A 143 7.30 3.43 -7.94
C SER A 143 6.77 3.42 -6.51
N SER A 144 6.07 4.46 -6.09
CA SER A 144 5.51 4.56 -4.73
C SER A 144 4.37 3.58 -4.46
N VAL A 145 3.71 3.05 -5.51
CA VAL A 145 2.67 2.02 -5.34
C VAL A 145 3.22 0.72 -4.77
N ILE A 146 4.54 0.51 -4.86
CA ILE A 146 5.23 -0.65 -4.27
C ILE A 146 5.15 -0.61 -2.73
N GLY A 147 5.07 0.60 -2.13
CA GLY A 147 5.05 0.81 -0.68
C GLY A 147 4.05 -0.05 0.07
N PRO A 148 2.77 -0.01 -0.26
CA PRO A 148 1.76 -0.85 0.38
C PRO A 148 1.80 -2.33 -0.03
N ILE A 149 2.59 -2.74 -1.02
CA ILE A 149 2.66 -4.13 -1.52
C ILE A 149 3.77 -4.91 -0.82
N ILE A 150 4.97 -4.33 -0.68
CA ILE A 150 6.08 -4.97 0.03
C ILE A 150 5.88 -4.83 1.54
N PRO A 151 5.98 -5.92 2.32
CA PRO A 151 5.79 -5.85 3.76
C PRO A 151 6.92 -5.10 4.51
N PRO A 152 6.59 -4.50 5.68
CA PRO A 152 5.28 -4.47 6.32
C PRO A 152 4.32 -3.48 5.67
N SER A 153 3.07 -3.89 5.52
CA SER A 153 2.04 -3.13 4.81
C SER A 153 0.82 -2.90 5.71
N GLY A 154 0.45 -1.63 5.90
CA GLY A 154 -0.72 -1.26 6.69
C GLY A 154 -2.03 -1.80 6.11
N ILE A 155 -2.17 -1.78 4.79
CA ILE A 155 -3.38 -2.27 4.11
C ILE A 155 -3.54 -3.80 4.22
N MET A 156 -2.42 -4.55 4.25
CA MET A 156 -2.46 -5.99 4.47
C MET A 156 -2.87 -6.34 5.90
N ILE A 157 -2.48 -5.54 6.89
CA ILE A 157 -2.94 -5.70 8.28
C ILE A 157 -4.44 -5.45 8.36
N ILE A 158 -4.93 -4.39 7.71
CA ILE A 158 -6.36 -4.07 7.64
C ILE A 158 -7.12 -5.24 6.99
N TYR A 159 -6.64 -5.73 5.84
CA TYR A 159 -7.26 -6.87 5.16
C TYR A 159 -7.29 -8.10 6.06
N ALA A 160 -6.15 -8.46 6.65
CA ALA A 160 -6.03 -9.61 7.55
C ALA A 160 -7.07 -9.56 8.68
N TYR A 161 -7.20 -8.39 9.31
CA TYR A 161 -8.15 -8.20 10.39
C TYR A 161 -9.60 -8.30 9.93
N VAL A 162 -9.96 -7.60 8.85
CA VAL A 162 -11.35 -7.56 8.36
C VAL A 162 -11.81 -8.91 7.84
N MET A 163 -10.91 -9.67 7.20
CA MET A 163 -11.22 -10.96 6.59
C MET A 163 -10.91 -12.15 7.49
N GLY A 164 -10.19 -11.96 8.59
CA GLY A 164 -9.78 -13.05 9.49
C GLY A 164 -8.59 -13.84 8.99
N GLU A 165 -7.74 -13.23 8.14
CA GLU A 165 -6.58 -13.87 7.52
C GLU A 165 -5.29 -13.66 8.33
N SER A 166 -4.27 -14.50 8.06
CA SER A 166 -2.96 -14.37 8.69
C SER A 166 -2.18 -13.17 8.14
N VAL A 167 -1.82 -12.20 9.00
CA VAL A 167 -0.94 -11.07 8.64
C VAL A 167 0.41 -11.58 8.10
N ALA A 168 0.97 -12.61 8.72
CA ALA A 168 2.24 -13.20 8.28
C ALA A 168 2.14 -13.80 6.87
N ALA A 169 1.05 -14.54 6.58
CA ALA A 169 0.80 -15.08 5.25
C ALA A 169 0.69 -13.98 4.20
N LEU A 170 -0.03 -12.89 4.50
CA LEU A 170 -0.17 -11.75 3.59
C LEU A 170 1.14 -11.02 3.35
N PHE A 171 1.94 -10.83 4.40
CA PHE A 171 3.26 -10.23 4.26
C PHE A 171 4.15 -11.04 3.33
N LEU A 172 4.19 -12.36 3.51
CA LEU A 172 4.95 -13.24 2.62
C LEU A 172 4.44 -13.24 1.20
N ALA A 173 3.13 -13.21 1.02
CA ALA A 173 2.48 -13.18 -0.28
C ALA A 173 2.77 -11.89 -1.06
N GLY A 174 3.03 -10.76 -0.39
CA GLY A 174 3.32 -9.47 -1.00
C GLY A 174 4.75 -9.30 -1.52
N ILE A 175 5.72 -10.11 -1.06
CA ILE A 175 7.14 -9.94 -1.39
C ILE A 175 7.38 -10.08 -2.90
N VAL A 176 7.00 -11.20 -3.48
CA VAL A 176 7.24 -11.48 -4.91
C VAL A 176 6.46 -10.51 -5.82
N PRO A 177 5.16 -10.25 -5.59
CA PRO A 177 4.42 -9.23 -6.33
C PRO A 177 5.08 -7.85 -6.30
N GLY A 178 5.50 -7.36 -5.14
CA GLY A 178 6.14 -6.06 -5.01
C GLY A 178 7.49 -5.98 -5.74
N ILE A 179 8.30 -7.03 -5.66
CA ILE A 179 9.55 -7.14 -6.44
C ILE A 179 9.25 -7.16 -7.94
N LEU A 180 8.21 -7.89 -8.36
CA LEU A 180 7.82 -7.98 -9.78
C LEU A 180 7.41 -6.61 -10.33
N VAL A 181 6.62 -5.82 -9.59
CA VAL A 181 6.29 -4.44 -9.95
C VAL A 181 7.56 -3.61 -10.09
N GLY A 182 8.46 -3.64 -9.10
CA GLY A 182 9.72 -2.89 -9.15
C GLY A 182 10.60 -3.26 -10.34
N VAL A 183 10.78 -4.54 -10.60
CA VAL A 183 11.58 -5.04 -11.74
C VAL A 183 10.94 -4.64 -13.06
N SER A 184 9.63 -4.72 -13.20
CA SER A 184 8.91 -4.33 -14.41
C SER A 184 9.08 -2.84 -14.73
N LEU A 185 9.02 -1.98 -13.72
CA LEU A 185 9.31 -0.55 -13.85
C LEU A 185 10.77 -0.31 -14.27
N MET A 186 11.73 -1.02 -13.68
CA MET A 186 13.15 -0.91 -14.07
C MET A 186 13.38 -1.34 -15.53
N VAL A 187 12.71 -2.39 -15.98
CA VAL A 187 12.74 -2.83 -17.38
C VAL A 187 12.18 -1.76 -18.30
N THR A 188 11.05 -1.15 -17.92
CA THR A 188 10.43 -0.04 -18.66
C THR A 188 11.38 1.16 -18.76
N ILE A 189 12.02 1.56 -17.65
CA ILE A 189 13.02 2.63 -17.63
C ILE A 189 14.16 2.31 -18.61
N LYS A 190 14.65 1.08 -18.63
CA LYS A 190 15.75 0.66 -19.54
C LYS A 190 15.37 0.85 -21.02
N PHE A 191 14.14 0.52 -21.42
CA PHE A 191 13.64 0.76 -22.77
C PHE A 191 13.46 2.24 -23.05
N MET A 192 12.86 3.00 -22.13
CA MET A 192 12.68 4.44 -22.26
C MET A 192 14.02 5.18 -22.31
N ALA A 193 15.02 4.76 -21.54
CA ALA A 193 16.34 5.36 -21.52
C ALA A 193 17.06 5.27 -22.87
N LYS A 194 16.80 4.21 -23.64
CA LYS A 194 17.31 4.10 -25.03
C LYS A 194 16.59 5.09 -25.95
N ARG A 195 15.26 5.18 -25.83
CA ARG A 195 14.41 5.98 -26.73
C ARG A 195 14.53 7.49 -26.51
N TYR A 196 14.64 7.92 -25.24
CA TYR A 196 14.64 9.34 -24.86
C TYR A 196 16.03 9.89 -24.50
N ASN A 197 17.10 9.13 -24.78
CA ASN A 197 18.49 9.54 -24.49
C ASN A 197 18.69 10.06 -23.06
N PHE A 198 18.20 9.33 -22.05
CA PHE A 198 18.35 9.74 -20.67
C PHE A 198 19.81 9.95 -20.26
N PRO A 199 20.08 10.88 -19.33
CA PRO A 199 21.41 11.14 -18.83
C PRO A 199 22.07 9.87 -18.30
N ALA A 200 23.34 9.65 -18.64
CA ALA A 200 24.14 8.60 -18.07
C ALA A 200 25.26 9.23 -17.24
N VAL A 201 25.41 8.75 -16.02
CA VAL A 201 26.55 9.16 -15.18
C VAL A 201 27.81 8.46 -15.70
N THR A 202 28.76 9.22 -16.15
CA THR A 202 30.01 8.71 -16.77
C THR A 202 30.94 8.00 -15.79
N LYS A 203 30.84 8.27 -14.48
CA LYS A 203 31.68 7.64 -13.44
C LYS A 203 30.96 6.46 -12.80
N LYS A 204 31.47 5.25 -13.03
CA LYS A 204 31.06 4.07 -12.27
C LYS A 204 31.51 4.21 -10.82
N THR A 205 30.60 3.92 -9.89
CA THR A 205 30.94 3.84 -8.45
C THR A 205 31.94 2.72 -8.22
N THR A 206 33.01 3.02 -7.48
CA THR A 206 34.04 2.01 -7.14
C THR A 206 33.50 1.01 -6.11
N TRP A 207 34.07 -0.19 -6.06
CA TRP A 207 33.69 -1.22 -5.08
C TRP A 207 33.82 -0.70 -3.63
N SER A 208 34.86 0.12 -3.34
CA SER A 208 35.04 0.76 -2.02
C SER A 208 33.87 1.71 -1.69
N GLN A 209 33.39 2.50 -2.65
CA GLN A 209 32.25 3.39 -2.47
C GLN A 209 30.96 2.61 -2.25
N ARG A 210 30.76 1.52 -3.00
CA ARG A 210 29.61 0.60 -2.80
C ARG A 210 29.64 -0.01 -1.41
N GLY A 211 30.80 -0.51 -0.96
CA GLY A 211 30.97 -1.04 0.39
C GLY A 211 30.66 -0.03 1.48
N LYS A 212 31.15 1.21 1.34
CA LYS A 212 30.86 2.30 2.29
C LYS A 212 29.35 2.65 2.30
N ALA A 213 28.70 2.70 1.14
CA ALA A 213 27.25 2.96 1.04
C ALA A 213 26.45 1.82 1.68
N SER A 214 26.84 0.54 1.45
CA SER A 214 26.23 -0.62 2.08
C SER A 214 26.36 -0.61 3.60
N LEU A 215 27.52 -0.26 4.13
CA LEU A 215 27.73 -0.12 5.57
C LEU A 215 26.86 0.99 6.19
N LYS A 216 26.73 2.12 5.50
CA LYS A 216 25.84 3.21 5.95
C LYS A 216 24.36 2.82 5.92
N ALA A 217 23.94 2.00 4.95
CA ALA A 217 22.59 1.53 4.80
C ALA A 217 22.31 0.25 5.61
N PHE A 218 23.30 -0.34 6.26
CA PHE A 218 23.16 -1.58 7.00
C PHE A 218 22.04 -1.52 8.04
N PHE A 219 22.08 -0.51 8.90
CA PHE A 219 21.06 -0.32 9.94
C PHE A 219 19.64 -0.09 9.35
N PRO A 220 19.43 0.83 8.39
CA PRO A 220 18.16 0.93 7.67
C PRO A 220 17.65 -0.39 7.12
N LEU A 221 18.51 -1.16 6.43
CA LEU A 221 18.14 -2.42 5.80
C LEU A 221 17.86 -3.56 6.80
N MET A 222 18.33 -3.45 8.04
CA MET A 222 18.03 -4.42 9.09
C MET A 222 16.58 -4.35 9.56
N THR A 223 15.87 -3.24 9.38
CA THR A 223 14.48 -3.12 9.84
C THR A 223 13.54 -4.17 9.22
N PRO A 224 13.40 -4.27 7.89
CA PRO A 224 12.57 -5.33 7.31
C PRO A 224 13.07 -6.73 7.66
N VAL A 225 14.38 -6.92 7.83
CA VAL A 225 14.96 -8.21 8.25
C VAL A 225 14.54 -8.56 9.67
N ILE A 226 14.55 -7.60 10.61
CA ILE A 226 14.11 -7.81 12.00
C ILE A 226 12.61 -8.13 12.02
N ILE A 227 11.80 -7.38 11.28
CA ILE A 227 10.35 -7.58 11.24
C ILE A 227 10.03 -8.95 10.65
N LEU A 228 10.42 -9.20 9.40
CA LEU A 228 10.08 -10.43 8.70
C LEU A 228 10.79 -11.65 9.31
N GLY A 229 12.06 -11.50 9.64
CA GLY A 229 12.83 -12.59 10.27
C GLY A 229 12.27 -12.96 11.64
N GLY A 230 11.84 -11.98 12.44
CA GLY A 230 11.21 -12.22 13.74
C GLY A 230 9.84 -12.90 13.63
N ILE A 231 9.02 -12.49 12.65
CA ILE A 231 7.71 -13.10 12.39
C ILE A 231 7.87 -14.52 11.84
N LEU A 232 8.75 -14.72 10.85
CA LEU A 232 8.99 -16.03 10.24
C LEU A 232 9.66 -17.02 11.18
N GLY A 233 10.55 -16.52 12.05
CA GLY A 233 11.18 -17.33 13.09
C GLY A 233 10.25 -17.67 14.25
N GLY A 234 8.99 -17.18 14.24
CA GLY A 234 8.04 -17.39 15.33
C GLY A 234 8.42 -16.68 16.64
N ILE A 235 9.39 -15.73 16.58
CA ILE A 235 9.88 -15.00 17.75
C ILE A 235 8.89 -13.90 18.14
N PHE A 236 8.30 -13.25 17.13
CA PHE A 236 7.38 -12.14 17.29
C PHE A 236 6.08 -12.37 16.55
N THR A 237 4.99 -11.96 17.15
CA THR A 237 3.73 -11.66 16.44
C THR A 237 3.91 -10.40 15.58
N PRO A 238 3.07 -10.16 14.56
CA PRO A 238 3.12 -8.91 13.77
C PRO A 238 3.03 -7.64 14.62
N THR A 239 2.26 -7.67 15.70
CA THR A 239 2.13 -6.54 16.64
C THR A 239 3.41 -6.30 17.43
N GLU A 240 4.01 -7.35 17.98
CA GLU A 240 5.30 -7.25 18.68
C GLU A 240 6.43 -6.81 17.74
N ALA A 241 6.48 -7.36 16.51
CA ALA A 241 7.44 -6.96 15.49
C ALA A 241 7.32 -5.46 15.15
N SER A 242 6.10 -4.91 15.12
CA SER A 242 5.87 -3.48 14.88
C SER A 242 6.40 -2.60 16.01
N ALA A 243 6.20 -3.02 17.26
CA ALA A 243 6.74 -2.32 18.44
C ALA A 243 8.26 -2.35 18.47
N VAL A 244 8.86 -3.52 18.17
CA VAL A 244 10.32 -3.70 18.03
C VAL A 244 10.87 -2.80 16.91
N ALA A 245 10.18 -2.72 15.77
CA ALA A 245 10.57 -1.85 14.66
C ALA A 245 10.55 -0.37 15.06
N ALA A 246 9.55 0.08 15.79
CA ALA A 246 9.46 1.46 16.29
C ALA A 246 10.59 1.77 17.29
N ALA A 247 10.84 0.86 18.24
CA ALA A 247 11.94 0.99 19.19
C ALA A 247 13.30 0.99 18.49
N TYR A 248 13.51 0.11 17.52
CA TYR A 248 14.71 0.04 16.69
C TYR A 248 14.92 1.34 15.90
N ALA A 249 13.90 1.84 15.22
CA ALA A 249 13.96 3.08 14.45
C ALA A 249 14.32 4.28 15.33
N MET A 250 13.72 4.36 16.52
CA MET A 250 14.03 5.40 17.51
C MET A 250 15.49 5.30 17.99
N PHE A 251 15.92 4.09 18.35
CA PHE A 251 17.31 3.85 18.78
C PHE A 251 18.34 4.23 17.71
N ILE A 252 18.12 3.78 16.48
CA ILE A 252 19.01 4.08 15.36
C ILE A 252 19.04 5.60 15.06
N GLY A 253 17.88 6.25 15.03
CA GLY A 253 17.78 7.69 14.76
C GLY A 253 18.48 8.56 15.81
N LEU A 254 18.33 8.21 17.09
CA LEU A 254 18.89 8.98 18.21
C LEU A 254 20.39 8.71 18.44
N PHE A 255 20.78 7.44 18.49
CA PHE A 255 22.10 7.05 19.00
C PHE A 255 23.11 6.71 17.90
N VAL A 256 22.66 6.08 16.81
CA VAL A 256 23.57 5.62 15.74
C VAL A 256 23.74 6.70 14.66
N LEU A 257 22.64 7.18 14.10
CA LEU A 257 22.65 8.18 13.04
C LEU A 257 22.71 9.60 13.57
N LYS A 258 22.27 9.80 14.82
CA LYS A 258 22.22 11.11 15.50
C LYS A 258 21.51 12.19 14.67
N SER A 259 20.53 11.78 13.89
CA SER A 259 19.75 12.61 12.98
C SER A 259 18.38 12.97 13.55
N LEU A 260 17.97 12.34 14.65
CA LEU A 260 16.73 12.62 15.37
C LEU A 260 17.08 13.24 16.73
N GLU A 261 16.43 14.37 17.05
CA GLU A 261 16.57 15.01 18.36
C GLU A 261 15.44 14.58 19.31
N TRP A 262 15.75 14.49 20.61
CA TRP A 262 14.75 14.15 21.64
C TRP A 262 13.51 15.09 21.62
N LYS A 263 13.72 16.36 21.27
CA LYS A 263 12.64 17.37 21.17
C LYS A 263 11.69 17.12 20.00
N GLU A 264 12.09 16.34 18.99
CA GLU A 264 11.26 16.00 17.84
C GLU A 264 10.34 14.80 18.10
N ILE A 265 10.68 13.94 19.07
CA ILE A 265 9.92 12.72 19.38
C ILE A 265 8.44 13.00 19.64
N PRO A 266 8.04 13.97 20.48
CA PRO A 266 6.60 14.24 20.69
C PRO A 266 5.88 14.63 19.40
N LYS A 267 6.53 15.37 18.50
CA LYS A 267 5.95 15.76 17.20
C LYS A 267 5.79 14.57 16.27
N VAL A 268 6.77 13.66 16.25
CA VAL A 268 6.70 12.40 15.49
C VAL A 268 5.59 11.52 16.01
N MET A 269 5.50 11.35 17.34
CA MET A 269 4.43 10.57 17.98
C MET A 269 3.05 11.16 17.69
N THR A 270 2.89 12.48 17.80
CA THR A 270 1.62 13.15 17.50
C THR A 270 1.20 12.92 16.05
N LYS A 271 2.12 13.02 15.10
CA LYS A 271 1.83 12.78 13.68
C LYS A 271 1.44 11.32 13.44
N ALA A 272 2.20 10.37 13.98
CA ALA A 272 1.88 8.94 13.89
C ALA A 272 0.52 8.62 14.53
N ALA A 273 0.22 9.20 15.71
CA ALA A 273 -1.06 9.02 16.38
C ALA A 273 -2.24 9.58 15.59
N MET A 274 -2.09 10.77 14.98
CA MET A 274 -3.15 11.35 14.12
C MET A 274 -3.45 10.46 12.91
N VAL A 275 -2.43 9.98 12.21
CA VAL A 275 -2.64 9.09 11.06
C VAL A 275 -3.27 7.77 11.49
N SER A 276 -2.77 7.18 12.57
CA SER A 276 -3.29 5.92 13.11
C SER A 276 -4.74 6.04 13.58
N SER A 277 -5.11 7.14 14.22
CA SER A 277 -6.49 7.35 14.73
C SER A 277 -7.49 7.43 13.58
N VAL A 278 -7.15 8.06 12.45
CA VAL A 278 -8.00 8.09 11.26
C VAL A 278 -8.22 6.68 10.71
N VAL A 279 -7.15 5.88 10.61
CA VAL A 279 -7.25 4.50 10.12
C VAL A 279 -8.07 3.63 11.07
N LEU A 280 -7.80 3.69 12.38
CA LEU A 280 -8.53 2.88 13.37
C LEU A 280 -10.02 3.26 13.44
N LEU A 281 -10.34 4.54 13.36
CA LEU A 281 -11.71 5.01 13.32
C LEU A 281 -12.46 4.46 12.09
N LEU A 282 -11.79 4.44 10.95
CA LEU A 282 -12.32 3.88 9.72
C LEU A 282 -12.57 2.37 9.84
N VAL A 283 -11.62 1.63 10.45
CA VAL A 283 -11.76 0.19 10.72
C VAL A 283 -12.95 -0.08 11.64
N GLY A 284 -13.13 0.74 12.69
CA GLY A 284 -14.30 0.63 13.58
C GLY A 284 -15.62 0.79 12.84
N ALA A 285 -15.74 1.84 12.01
CA ALA A 285 -16.93 2.05 11.17
C ALA A 285 -17.19 0.89 10.20
N ALA A 286 -16.10 0.32 9.67
CA ALA A 286 -16.15 -0.80 8.75
C ALA A 286 -16.65 -2.09 9.41
N MET A 287 -16.26 -2.36 10.64
CA MET A 287 -16.76 -3.53 11.37
C MET A 287 -18.25 -3.41 11.67
N ALA A 288 -18.72 -2.19 11.99
CA ALA A 288 -20.14 -1.93 12.05
C ALA A 288 -20.83 -2.19 10.69
N PHE A 289 -20.27 -1.66 9.61
CA PHE A 289 -20.77 -1.86 8.26
C PHE A 289 -20.79 -3.34 7.84
N LYS A 290 -19.70 -4.09 8.10
CA LYS A 290 -19.61 -5.54 7.85
C LYS A 290 -20.77 -6.30 8.48
N THR A 291 -21.14 -5.96 9.71
CA THR A 291 -22.27 -6.60 10.41
C THR A 291 -23.58 -6.41 9.65
N VAL A 292 -23.85 -5.19 9.19
CA VAL A 292 -25.08 -4.89 8.45
C VAL A 292 -25.08 -5.54 7.07
N VAL A 293 -23.96 -5.54 6.37
CA VAL A 293 -23.80 -6.23 5.09
C VAL A 293 -24.10 -7.72 5.24
N SER A 294 -23.60 -8.35 6.31
CA SER A 294 -23.87 -9.74 6.62
C SER A 294 -25.36 -10.00 6.92
N LEU A 295 -25.99 -9.14 7.75
CA LEU A 295 -27.41 -9.26 8.08
C LEU A 295 -28.36 -9.02 6.89
N SER A 296 -27.91 -8.26 5.89
CA SER A 296 -28.70 -7.95 4.68
C SER A 296 -28.61 -9.02 3.60
N HIS A 297 -27.87 -10.12 3.83
CA HIS A 297 -27.59 -11.15 2.82
C HIS A 297 -27.01 -10.57 1.51
N ALA A 298 -26.33 -9.43 1.63
CA ALA A 298 -25.75 -8.71 0.50
C ALA A 298 -24.71 -9.55 -0.27
N PRO A 299 -23.80 -10.28 0.41
CA PRO A 299 -22.84 -11.13 -0.29
C PRO A 299 -23.49 -12.19 -1.15
N GLU A 300 -24.57 -12.84 -0.68
CA GLU A 300 -25.27 -13.89 -1.41
C GLU A 300 -25.95 -13.36 -2.69
N TYR A 301 -26.62 -12.20 -2.61
CA TYR A 301 -27.23 -11.56 -3.79
C TYR A 301 -26.18 -11.12 -4.81
N LEU A 302 -25.07 -10.56 -4.33
CA LEU A 302 -23.96 -10.17 -5.20
C LEU A 302 -23.25 -11.38 -5.80
N ALA A 303 -23.08 -12.46 -5.03
CA ALA A 303 -22.55 -13.72 -5.54
C ALA A 303 -23.40 -14.25 -6.70
N GLN A 304 -24.72 -14.32 -6.51
CA GLN A 304 -25.65 -14.74 -7.58
C GLN A 304 -25.57 -13.83 -8.80
N PHE A 305 -25.48 -12.52 -8.60
CA PHE A 305 -25.31 -11.57 -9.69
C PHE A 305 -23.98 -11.77 -10.44
N VAL A 306 -22.87 -11.90 -9.71
CA VAL A 306 -21.53 -12.09 -10.27
C VAL A 306 -21.44 -13.42 -11.00
N LEU A 307 -21.95 -14.51 -10.39
CA LEU A 307 -22.02 -15.84 -11.01
C LEU A 307 -22.94 -15.86 -12.23
N GLY A 308 -23.98 -15.03 -12.23
CA GLY A 308 -24.87 -14.84 -13.40
C GLY A 308 -24.19 -14.12 -14.57
N LEU A 309 -23.07 -13.43 -14.37
CA LEU A 309 -22.32 -12.77 -15.45
C LEU A 309 -21.49 -13.77 -16.27
N SER A 310 -20.94 -14.79 -15.62
CA SER A 310 -20.13 -15.82 -16.29
C SER A 310 -19.88 -17.02 -15.36
N ASP A 311 -19.93 -18.22 -15.93
CA ASP A 311 -19.52 -19.46 -15.25
C ASP A 311 -17.98 -19.64 -15.25
N ASN A 312 -17.25 -18.79 -15.96
CA ASN A 312 -15.81 -18.89 -16.09
C ASN A 312 -15.10 -18.01 -15.03
N PRO A 313 -14.38 -18.62 -14.06
CA PRO A 313 -13.65 -17.89 -13.02
C PRO A 313 -12.63 -16.87 -13.56
N TYR A 314 -12.01 -17.18 -14.71
CA TYR A 314 -11.03 -16.28 -15.33
C TYR A 314 -11.65 -14.98 -15.86
N ILE A 315 -12.90 -15.06 -16.37
CA ILE A 315 -13.63 -13.86 -16.81
C ILE A 315 -14.03 -13.05 -15.60
N LEU A 316 -14.46 -13.67 -14.52
CA LEU A 316 -14.81 -12.99 -13.27
C LEU A 316 -13.60 -12.32 -12.65
N LEU A 317 -12.43 -12.99 -12.65
CA LEU A 317 -11.16 -12.38 -12.22
C LEU A 317 -10.75 -11.19 -13.10
N PHE A 318 -11.01 -11.23 -14.40
CA PHE A 318 -10.79 -10.08 -15.27
C PHE A 318 -11.68 -8.89 -14.89
N LEU A 319 -12.97 -9.14 -14.73
CA LEU A 319 -13.95 -8.10 -14.38
C LEU A 319 -13.64 -7.47 -13.01
N ILE A 320 -13.26 -8.28 -12.02
CA ILE A 320 -12.91 -7.77 -10.70
C ILE A 320 -11.64 -6.91 -10.72
N ASN A 321 -10.63 -7.27 -11.53
CA ASN A 321 -9.44 -6.43 -11.70
C ASN A 321 -9.82 -5.04 -12.22
N ILE A 322 -10.70 -4.98 -13.23
CA ILE A 322 -11.19 -3.70 -13.75
C ILE A 322 -11.92 -2.91 -12.67
N LEU A 323 -12.82 -3.56 -11.94
CA LEU A 323 -13.58 -2.93 -10.85
C LEU A 323 -12.64 -2.36 -9.78
N LEU A 324 -11.72 -3.18 -9.27
CA LEU A 324 -10.79 -2.77 -8.22
C LEU A 324 -9.84 -1.66 -8.68
N PHE A 325 -9.41 -1.73 -9.94
CA PHE A 325 -8.57 -0.70 -10.54
C PHE A 325 -9.32 0.64 -10.62
N ILE A 326 -10.58 0.63 -11.07
CA ILE A 326 -11.44 1.83 -11.10
C ILE A 326 -11.67 2.35 -9.69
N VAL A 327 -12.01 1.49 -8.73
CA VAL A 327 -12.23 1.90 -7.33
C VAL A 327 -10.96 2.55 -6.75
N GLY A 328 -9.78 1.97 -7.01
CA GLY A 328 -8.50 2.51 -6.56
C GLY A 328 -8.16 3.89 -7.13
N MET A 329 -8.77 4.30 -8.27
CA MET A 329 -8.63 5.66 -8.79
C MET A 329 -9.30 6.73 -7.90
N PHE A 330 -10.35 6.34 -7.15
CA PHE A 330 -11.19 7.28 -6.39
C PHE A 330 -11.04 7.12 -4.87
N LEU A 331 -10.73 5.93 -4.40
CA LEU A 331 -10.63 5.60 -2.98
C LEU A 331 -9.21 5.22 -2.61
N ASP A 332 -8.80 5.59 -1.39
CA ASP A 332 -7.59 5.01 -0.80
C ASP A 332 -7.76 3.51 -0.59
N ALA A 333 -6.66 2.76 -0.69
CA ALA A 333 -6.66 1.31 -0.63
C ALA A 333 -7.21 0.76 0.70
N GLY A 334 -6.95 1.43 1.82
CA GLY A 334 -7.48 1.05 3.14
C GLY A 334 -9.02 1.02 3.17
N PRO A 335 -9.70 2.16 2.96
CA PRO A 335 -11.16 2.23 2.86
C PRO A 335 -11.74 1.27 1.81
N ALA A 336 -11.12 1.16 0.64
CA ALA A 336 -11.59 0.27 -0.42
C ALA A 336 -11.58 -1.21 0.02
N ILE A 337 -10.50 -1.67 0.67
CA ILE A 337 -10.40 -3.03 1.22
C ILE A 337 -11.47 -3.28 2.28
N ILE A 338 -11.67 -2.33 3.17
CA ILE A 338 -12.65 -2.40 4.26
C ILE A 338 -14.07 -2.60 3.74
N ILE A 339 -14.42 -1.91 2.65
CA ILE A 339 -15.76 -1.95 2.05
C ILE A 339 -15.92 -3.19 1.17
N LEU A 340 -14.98 -3.40 0.26
CA LEU A 340 -15.12 -4.43 -0.78
C LEU A 340 -14.64 -5.80 -0.32
N GLY A 341 -13.71 -5.89 0.63
CA GLY A 341 -13.18 -7.16 1.13
C GLY A 341 -14.27 -8.11 1.62
N PRO A 342 -15.12 -7.69 2.59
CA PRO A 342 -16.20 -8.54 3.11
C PRO A 342 -17.25 -8.92 2.08
N ILE A 343 -17.38 -8.13 1.02
CA ILE A 343 -18.36 -8.36 -0.05
C ILE A 343 -17.79 -9.32 -1.10
N LEU A 344 -16.59 -9.05 -1.57
CA LEU A 344 -16.00 -9.78 -2.71
C LEU A 344 -15.23 -11.03 -2.27
N GLY A 345 -14.58 -10.97 -1.09
CA GLY A 345 -13.75 -12.08 -0.60
C GLY A 345 -14.47 -13.43 -0.58
N PRO A 346 -15.64 -13.55 0.09
CA PRO A 346 -16.38 -14.80 0.11
C PRO A 346 -16.72 -15.32 -1.28
N ILE A 347 -17.13 -14.45 -2.21
CA ILE A 347 -17.50 -14.81 -3.58
C ILE A 347 -16.33 -15.50 -4.31
N PHE A 348 -15.15 -14.90 -4.24
CA PHE A 348 -13.98 -15.44 -4.93
C PHE A 348 -13.39 -16.68 -4.24
N VAL A 349 -13.58 -16.82 -2.93
CA VAL A 349 -13.23 -18.04 -2.18
C VAL A 349 -14.14 -19.20 -2.60
N GLU A 350 -15.43 -18.98 -2.78
CA GLU A 350 -16.39 -19.99 -3.32
C GLU A 350 -16.02 -20.41 -4.74
N LEU A 351 -15.45 -19.49 -5.54
CA LEU A 351 -14.92 -19.78 -6.88
C LEU A 351 -13.58 -20.52 -6.87
N GLY A 352 -13.05 -20.87 -5.69
CA GLY A 352 -11.79 -21.61 -5.54
C GLY A 352 -10.53 -20.73 -5.54
N VAL A 353 -10.67 -19.41 -5.45
CA VAL A 353 -9.50 -18.52 -5.30
C VAL A 353 -9.05 -18.53 -3.84
N HIS A 354 -7.78 -18.82 -3.60
CA HIS A 354 -7.24 -18.83 -2.23
C HIS A 354 -7.37 -17.44 -1.57
N PRO A 355 -7.85 -17.34 -0.31
CA PRO A 355 -8.09 -16.04 0.35
C PRO A 355 -6.88 -15.11 0.38
N VAL A 356 -5.69 -15.64 0.67
CA VAL A 356 -4.42 -14.87 0.67
C VAL A 356 -4.09 -14.36 -0.73
N HIS A 357 -4.33 -15.18 -1.77
CA HIS A 357 -4.12 -14.75 -3.16
C HIS A 357 -5.07 -13.62 -3.54
N PHE A 358 -6.34 -13.74 -3.19
CA PHE A 358 -7.33 -12.68 -3.44
C PHE A 358 -6.99 -11.38 -2.72
N ALA A 359 -6.47 -11.47 -1.49
CA ALA A 359 -5.96 -10.30 -0.76
C ALA A 359 -4.87 -9.55 -1.54
N ILE A 360 -3.95 -10.29 -2.17
CA ILE A 360 -2.89 -9.68 -2.97
C ILE A 360 -3.46 -9.07 -4.25
N ILE A 361 -4.40 -9.73 -4.93
CA ILE A 361 -5.11 -9.17 -6.09
C ILE A 361 -5.75 -7.84 -5.72
N MET A 362 -6.51 -7.78 -4.61
CA MET A 362 -7.12 -6.54 -4.15
C MET A 362 -6.09 -5.47 -3.83
N SER A 363 -5.07 -5.82 -3.03
CA SER A 363 -4.06 -4.87 -2.58
C SER A 363 -3.30 -4.25 -3.74
N VAL A 364 -2.85 -5.05 -4.71
CA VAL A 364 -2.08 -4.56 -5.86
C VAL A 364 -2.94 -3.69 -6.78
N ASN A 365 -4.17 -4.12 -7.09
CA ASN A 365 -5.08 -3.33 -7.92
C ASN A 365 -5.38 -1.95 -7.32
N LEU A 366 -5.76 -1.94 -6.04
CA LEU A 366 -6.13 -0.71 -5.35
C LEU A 366 -4.93 0.24 -5.22
N THR A 367 -3.74 -0.28 -4.95
CA THR A 367 -2.53 0.56 -4.83
C THR A 367 -2.08 1.13 -6.16
N VAL A 368 -2.13 0.38 -7.26
CA VAL A 368 -1.85 0.90 -8.60
C VAL A 368 -2.91 1.93 -9.00
N GLY A 369 -4.16 1.71 -8.62
CA GLY A 369 -5.25 2.68 -8.77
C GLY A 369 -4.91 4.05 -8.16
N LEU A 370 -4.23 4.10 -7.01
CA LEU A 370 -3.79 5.36 -6.37
C LEU A 370 -2.88 6.23 -7.25
N ALA A 371 -2.17 5.65 -8.19
CA ALA A 371 -1.31 6.36 -9.14
C ALA A 371 -2.01 6.60 -10.49
N THR A 372 -3.29 6.24 -10.61
CA THR A 372 -4.02 6.24 -11.89
C THR A 372 -4.97 7.43 -12.00
N PRO A 373 -4.96 8.17 -13.15
CA PRO A 373 -5.97 9.21 -13.42
C PRO A 373 -7.40 8.63 -13.42
N PRO A 374 -8.46 9.40 -13.08
CA PRO A 374 -8.48 10.85 -12.98
C PRO A 374 -8.09 11.43 -11.62
N MET A 375 -8.35 10.73 -10.51
CA MET A 375 -8.09 11.32 -9.19
C MET A 375 -6.74 10.90 -8.61
N GLY A 376 -6.43 9.61 -8.49
CA GLY A 376 -5.17 9.04 -8.00
C GLY A 376 -4.44 9.86 -6.93
N LEU A 377 -4.65 9.55 -5.64
CA LEU A 377 -4.10 10.33 -4.52
C LEU A 377 -2.59 10.57 -4.62
N VAL A 378 -1.86 9.60 -5.12
CA VAL A 378 -0.40 9.69 -5.32
C VAL A 378 -0.02 10.72 -6.36
N LEU A 379 -0.86 10.94 -7.40
CA LEU A 379 -0.63 11.97 -8.41
C LEU A 379 -0.71 13.38 -7.83
N PHE A 380 -1.65 13.63 -6.91
CA PHE A 380 -1.75 14.92 -6.22
C PHE A 380 -0.54 15.19 -5.33
N VAL A 381 -0.05 14.16 -4.64
CA VAL A 381 1.18 14.29 -3.83
C VAL A 381 2.38 14.56 -4.73
N ALA A 382 2.52 13.83 -5.84
CA ALA A 382 3.58 14.05 -6.81
C ALA A 382 3.51 15.46 -7.43
N SER A 383 2.30 15.96 -7.70
CA SER A 383 2.05 17.34 -8.15
C SER A 383 2.50 18.37 -7.10
N SER A 384 2.09 18.17 -5.85
CA SER A 384 2.46 19.06 -4.74
C SER A 384 3.97 19.12 -4.52
N VAL A 385 4.67 17.98 -4.60
CA VAL A 385 6.12 17.90 -4.39
C VAL A 385 6.89 18.44 -5.60
N SER A 386 6.43 18.16 -6.81
CA SER A 386 7.13 18.55 -8.03
C SER A 386 6.78 19.97 -8.48
N GLY A 387 5.60 20.49 -8.14
CA GLY A 387 5.03 21.72 -8.68
C GLY A 387 4.54 21.59 -10.13
N GLU A 388 4.47 20.37 -10.69
CA GLU A 388 3.89 20.08 -12.00
C GLU A 388 2.38 19.88 -11.90
N ARG A 389 1.65 20.18 -12.96
CA ARG A 389 0.20 19.96 -13.02
C ARG A 389 -0.09 18.46 -13.03
N VAL A 390 -1.15 18.04 -12.32
CA VAL A 390 -1.58 16.65 -12.22
C VAL A 390 -1.81 16.03 -13.60
N GLU A 391 -2.42 16.76 -14.53
CA GLU A 391 -2.70 16.27 -15.89
C GLU A 391 -1.42 16.00 -16.70
N THR A 392 -0.37 16.78 -16.44
CA THR A 392 0.95 16.59 -17.07
C THR A 392 1.62 15.32 -16.56
N ILE A 393 1.56 15.10 -15.25
CA ILE A 393 2.07 13.88 -14.60
C ILE A 393 1.24 12.67 -15.06
N ALA A 394 -0.10 12.81 -15.12
CA ALA A 394 -1.02 11.77 -15.56
C ALA A 394 -0.72 11.26 -16.98
N LYS A 395 -0.36 12.14 -17.89
CA LYS A 395 0.08 11.74 -19.24
C LYS A 395 1.45 11.05 -19.23
N ALA A 396 2.36 11.50 -18.36
CA ALA A 396 3.71 10.97 -18.30
C ALA A 396 3.78 9.60 -17.60
N ILE A 397 2.83 9.27 -16.71
CA ILE A 397 2.79 8.01 -15.98
C ILE A 397 2.21 6.84 -16.81
N LEU A 398 1.45 7.10 -17.87
CA LEU A 398 0.75 6.07 -18.66
C LEU A 398 1.62 4.87 -19.07
N PRO A 399 2.88 5.02 -19.52
CA PRO A 399 3.72 3.87 -19.87
C PRO A 399 4.02 2.96 -18.67
N PHE A 400 4.12 3.53 -17.48
CA PHE A 400 4.36 2.79 -16.23
C PHE A 400 3.09 2.06 -15.80
N LEU A 401 1.94 2.75 -15.83
CA LEU A 401 0.63 2.15 -15.53
C LEU A 401 0.30 0.98 -16.47
N ALA A 402 0.64 1.10 -17.75
CA ALA A 402 0.42 0.00 -18.69
C ALA A 402 1.20 -1.25 -18.29
N VAL A 403 2.43 -1.08 -17.83
CA VAL A 403 3.26 -2.21 -17.37
C VAL A 403 2.76 -2.74 -16.02
N GLU A 404 2.36 -1.87 -15.10
CA GLU A 404 1.76 -2.26 -13.82
C GLU A 404 0.45 -3.03 -14.04
N ALA A 405 -0.40 -2.61 -14.99
CA ALA A 405 -1.59 -3.36 -15.37
C ALA A 405 -1.25 -4.77 -15.88
N ILE A 406 -0.22 -4.93 -16.70
CA ILE A 406 0.25 -6.25 -17.12
C ILE A 406 0.68 -7.09 -15.91
N VAL A 407 1.40 -6.49 -14.96
CA VAL A 407 1.84 -7.18 -13.74
C VAL A 407 0.64 -7.59 -12.88
N ILE A 408 -0.39 -6.75 -12.76
CA ILE A 408 -1.64 -7.08 -12.07
C ILE A 408 -2.25 -8.35 -12.68
N PHE A 409 -2.39 -8.42 -14.00
CA PHE A 409 -2.95 -9.61 -14.66
C PHE A 409 -2.05 -10.84 -14.50
N LEU A 410 -0.72 -10.68 -14.55
CA LEU A 410 0.20 -11.78 -14.25
C LEU A 410 0.01 -12.31 -12.83
N ILE A 411 -0.08 -11.42 -11.83
CA ILE A 411 -0.33 -11.82 -10.44
C ILE A 411 -1.68 -12.55 -10.35
N THR A 412 -2.72 -12.01 -10.95
CA THR A 412 -4.08 -12.54 -10.88
C THR A 412 -4.20 -13.95 -11.47
N TYR A 413 -3.59 -14.20 -12.62
CA TYR A 413 -3.73 -15.48 -13.33
C TYR A 413 -2.66 -16.51 -12.97
N PHE A 414 -1.60 -16.10 -12.27
CA PHE A 414 -0.55 -17.01 -11.80
C PHE A 414 -0.44 -16.96 -10.28
N PRO A 415 -1.29 -17.72 -9.55
CA PRO A 415 -1.30 -17.74 -8.08
C PRO A 415 0.08 -18.06 -7.47
N ALA A 416 0.93 -18.79 -8.18
CA ALA A 416 2.29 -19.09 -7.75
C ALA A 416 3.10 -17.81 -7.41
N ILE A 417 2.82 -16.67 -8.06
CA ILE A 417 3.54 -15.41 -7.80
C ILE A 417 3.31 -14.94 -6.36
N SER A 418 2.12 -15.08 -5.82
CA SER A 418 1.79 -14.66 -4.45
C SER A 418 1.85 -15.81 -3.44
N MET A 419 1.58 -17.04 -3.86
CA MET A 419 1.40 -18.17 -2.95
C MET A 419 2.66 -19.00 -2.69
N THR A 420 3.69 -18.92 -3.55
CA THR A 420 4.89 -19.76 -3.42
C THR A 420 5.57 -19.59 -2.04
N ILE A 421 5.80 -18.36 -1.58
CA ILE A 421 6.47 -18.15 -0.29
C ILE A 421 5.58 -18.58 0.88
N PRO A 422 4.30 -18.17 0.98
CA PRO A 422 3.41 -18.61 2.05
C PRO A 422 3.27 -20.13 2.16
N LEU A 423 3.16 -20.83 1.02
CA LEU A 423 3.06 -22.30 0.98
C LEU A 423 4.36 -22.97 1.42
N LEU A 424 5.52 -22.52 0.92
CA LEU A 424 6.84 -23.08 1.28
C LEU A 424 7.18 -22.87 2.76
N THR A 425 6.68 -21.80 3.37
CA THR A 425 6.93 -21.48 4.78
C THR A 425 5.86 -22.04 5.74
N GLY A 426 4.80 -22.68 5.20
CA GLY A 426 3.71 -23.27 6.00
C GLY A 426 2.72 -22.25 6.61
N PHE A 427 2.77 -20.97 6.20
CA PHE A 427 1.82 -19.92 6.65
C PHE A 427 0.52 -19.91 5.87
N ALA A 428 0.45 -20.55 4.71
CA ALA A 428 -0.78 -20.85 3.97
C ALA A 428 -0.85 -22.36 3.71
N LYS A 429 -2.09 -22.91 3.69
CA LYS A 429 -2.37 -24.32 3.43
C LYS A 429 -3.13 -24.47 2.14
#